data_1bd1740bec4326737b6651e27f2dedbe
#
_entry.id   1bd1740bec4326737b6651e27f2dedbe
#
_cell.length_a   1.000
_cell.length_b   1.000
_cell.length_c   1.000
_cell.angle_alpha   90.00
_cell.angle_beta   90.00
_cell.angle_gamma   90.00
#
_symmetry.space_group_name_H-M   'P 1'
#
loop_
_entity.id
_entity.type
_entity.pdbx_description
1 polymer ?
#
loop_
_entity_poly.entity_id
_entity_poly.type
_entity_poly.pdbx_seq_one_letter_code
_entity_poly.pdbx_strand_id
1 'polypeptide(L)'
;MNMKILILGQGAREHAIVKSLIRTGTSPKDILVAPGNKGIAEEVECAPDIDITDCLAVDKLALEQGIELAIIGPEAPLVAGVSDSLRAQGVAVFGPSKVAAQLEGSKSFAKQVMSAAGVPTGMARQCKTIDEVEQAMEDFGAPFVVKADGLAAGKGVIVTDDSKAALKHAAEYIHMGILVEEFLAGQEVSLFFLSDGKSVMPLTPAQDFKRAFDNDQGPNTGGMGAYSPLPWLPENFIQQIEDTVALPTINELTNLGAPFVGLLYCGLIITDRGIRVIEFNARFGDPETQVVLQRLITPLESLLYKAATGHLENASDAQFTQDVAVTVVLASEGYPASQAPVREIKGIKKAQRVSGVEICFGSEVGRVLSVVATGKNFEKARKRAYKALSKITL
;
A
#
# COMPACT_ATOMS: atom_id res chain seq x y z
N MET A 1 -29.18 -1.05 9.15
CA MET A 1 -28.33 -1.45 10.30
C MET A 1 -26.99 -0.81 10.06
N ASN A 2 -26.42 -0.18 11.08
CA ASN A 2 -25.08 0.40 10.96
C ASN A 2 -24.08 -0.70 11.22
N MET A 3 -23.28 -1.05 10.23
CA MET A 3 -22.24 -2.10 10.31
C MET A 3 -21.07 -1.62 11.18
N LYS A 4 -20.65 -2.43 12.15
CA LYS A 4 -19.47 -2.15 12.97
C LYS A 4 -18.19 -2.57 12.25
N ILE A 5 -17.27 -1.63 12.10
CA ILE A 5 -16.05 -1.77 11.32
C ILE A 5 -14.84 -1.67 12.22
N LEU A 6 -13.93 -2.65 12.14
CA LEU A 6 -12.60 -2.60 12.73
C LEU A 6 -11.56 -2.33 11.64
N ILE A 7 -10.70 -1.33 11.86
CA ILE A 7 -9.53 -1.09 11.02
C ILE A 7 -8.28 -1.41 11.83
N LEU A 8 -7.45 -2.32 11.33
CA LEU A 8 -6.16 -2.63 11.94
C LEU A 8 -5.05 -1.78 11.32
N GLY A 9 -4.32 -1.08 12.17
CA GLY A 9 -3.18 -0.24 11.81
C GLY A 9 -3.20 1.14 12.44
N GLN A 10 -2.15 1.93 12.20
CA GLN A 10 -1.94 3.22 12.88
C GLN A 10 -1.30 4.30 11.97
N GLY A 11 -1.17 4.01 10.67
CA GLY A 11 -0.49 4.88 9.74
C GLY A 11 -1.38 5.91 9.07
N ALA A 12 -0.78 6.73 8.20
CA ALA A 12 -1.49 7.71 7.39
C ALA A 12 -2.45 7.04 6.37
N ARG A 13 -2.14 5.82 5.95
CA ARG A 13 -3.00 4.97 5.14
C ARG A 13 -4.31 4.63 5.87
N GLU A 14 -4.23 4.14 7.11
CA GLU A 14 -5.41 3.81 7.91
C GLU A 14 -6.23 5.06 8.21
N HIS A 15 -5.57 6.18 8.48
CA HIS A 15 -6.26 7.46 8.65
C HIS A 15 -7.00 7.90 7.37
N ALA A 16 -6.41 7.68 6.18
CA ALA A 16 -7.08 7.95 4.91
C ALA A 16 -8.29 7.03 4.67
N ILE A 17 -8.21 5.76 5.10
CA ILE A 17 -9.35 4.83 5.06
C ILE A 17 -10.48 5.33 5.97
N VAL A 18 -10.19 5.71 7.22
CA VAL A 18 -11.17 6.30 8.17
C VAL A 18 -11.86 7.51 7.54
N LYS A 19 -11.06 8.48 7.03
CA LYS A 19 -11.61 9.69 6.38
C LYS A 19 -12.50 9.36 5.18
N SER A 20 -12.10 8.39 4.38
CA SER A 20 -12.90 7.96 3.22
C SER A 20 -14.21 7.31 3.63
N LEU A 21 -14.21 6.43 4.63
CA LEU A 21 -15.42 5.81 5.18
C LEU A 21 -16.40 6.89 5.67
N ILE A 22 -15.92 7.83 6.50
CA ILE A 22 -16.75 8.92 7.03
C ILE A 22 -17.31 9.79 5.89
N ARG A 23 -16.45 10.21 4.95
CA ARG A 23 -16.83 11.07 3.82
C ARG A 23 -17.84 10.39 2.90
N THR A 24 -17.78 9.07 2.76
CA THR A 24 -18.67 8.29 1.88
C THR A 24 -19.91 7.72 2.61
N GLY A 25 -20.13 8.09 3.88
CA GLY A 25 -21.40 7.87 4.58
C GLY A 25 -21.36 6.98 5.82
N THR A 26 -20.23 6.36 6.17
CA THR A 26 -20.13 5.55 7.38
C THR A 26 -20.10 6.47 8.62
N SER A 27 -20.88 6.13 9.63
CA SER A 27 -20.91 6.88 10.89
C SER A 27 -19.59 6.69 11.67
N PRO A 28 -18.96 7.77 12.18
CA PRO A 28 -17.74 7.64 13.01
C PRO A 28 -17.92 6.72 14.24
N LYS A 29 -19.13 6.60 14.76
CA LYS A 29 -19.46 5.73 15.92
C LYS A 29 -19.42 4.23 15.58
N ASP A 30 -19.43 3.90 14.31
CA ASP A 30 -19.43 2.54 13.81
C ASP A 30 -18.02 2.09 13.40
N ILE A 31 -17.01 2.96 13.56
CA ILE A 31 -15.61 2.71 13.21
C ILE A 31 -14.77 2.63 14.49
N LEU A 32 -14.05 1.51 14.66
CA LEU A 32 -13.02 1.30 15.67
C LEU A 32 -11.68 1.07 14.98
N VAL A 33 -10.61 1.67 15.48
CA VAL A 33 -9.25 1.49 14.93
C VAL A 33 -8.32 0.92 16.00
N ALA A 34 -7.54 -0.09 15.67
CA ALA A 34 -6.55 -0.66 16.56
C ALA A 34 -5.17 -0.74 15.88
N PRO A 35 -4.10 -0.24 16.51
CA PRO A 35 -4.11 0.57 17.69
C PRO A 35 -4.54 2.03 17.44
N GLY A 36 -4.53 2.50 16.16
CA GLY A 36 -4.78 3.88 15.79
C GLY A 36 -3.62 4.83 16.14
N ASN A 37 -3.86 6.13 15.95
CA ASN A 37 -2.93 7.20 16.30
C ASN A 37 -3.68 8.45 16.78
N LYS A 38 -2.96 9.47 17.25
CA LYS A 38 -3.56 10.71 17.79
C LYS A 38 -4.53 11.40 16.81
N GLY A 39 -4.22 11.40 15.51
CA GLY A 39 -5.08 12.02 14.51
C GLY A 39 -6.34 11.20 14.24
N ILE A 40 -6.24 9.88 14.22
CA ILE A 40 -7.37 8.97 14.09
C ILE A 40 -8.30 9.10 15.30
N ALA A 41 -7.73 9.19 16.51
CA ALA A 41 -8.48 9.32 17.77
C ALA A 41 -9.26 10.64 17.91
N GLU A 42 -8.95 11.65 17.08
CA GLU A 42 -9.78 12.88 17.00
C GLU A 42 -11.08 12.65 16.20
N GLU A 43 -11.19 11.59 15.42
CA GLU A 43 -12.31 11.33 14.50
C GLU A 43 -13.15 10.11 14.88
N VAL A 44 -12.50 9.04 15.39
CA VAL A 44 -13.14 7.74 15.72
C VAL A 44 -12.54 7.15 16.99
N GLU A 45 -13.19 6.12 17.53
CA GLU A 45 -12.68 5.36 18.68
C GLU A 45 -11.43 4.56 18.30
N CYS A 46 -10.45 4.52 19.22
CA CYS A 46 -9.22 3.74 19.07
C CYS A 46 -9.02 2.77 20.24
N ALA A 47 -8.42 1.61 19.95
CA ALA A 47 -7.99 0.61 20.91
C ALA A 47 -6.44 0.54 20.95
N PRO A 48 -5.76 1.46 21.66
CA PRO A 48 -4.32 1.69 21.51
C PRO A 48 -3.43 0.56 22.02
N ASP A 49 -3.94 -0.28 22.92
CA ASP A 49 -3.16 -1.33 23.61
C ASP A 49 -3.19 -2.67 22.87
N ILE A 50 -3.82 -2.74 21.69
CA ILE A 50 -3.94 -3.98 20.93
C ILE A 50 -2.70 -4.19 20.06
N ASP A 51 -2.03 -5.34 20.24
CA ASP A 51 -1.07 -5.87 19.28
C ASP A 51 -1.85 -6.47 18.10
N ILE A 52 -1.80 -5.80 16.98
CA ILE A 52 -2.54 -6.20 15.76
C ILE A 52 -1.98 -7.46 15.08
N THR A 53 -0.86 -8.01 15.56
CA THR A 53 -0.29 -9.28 15.11
C THR A 53 -0.67 -10.45 16.03
N ASP A 54 -1.23 -10.18 17.19
CA ASP A 54 -1.78 -11.19 18.10
C ASP A 54 -3.22 -11.53 17.71
N CYS A 55 -3.38 -12.68 17.03
CA CYS A 55 -4.69 -13.17 16.59
C CYS A 55 -5.71 -13.24 17.72
N LEU A 56 -5.31 -13.71 18.91
CA LEU A 56 -6.24 -13.88 20.04
C LEU A 56 -6.70 -12.54 20.60
N ALA A 57 -5.80 -11.56 20.69
CA ALA A 57 -6.14 -10.21 21.14
C ALA A 57 -7.11 -9.52 20.16
N VAL A 58 -6.87 -9.67 18.87
CA VAL A 58 -7.73 -9.08 17.82
C VAL A 58 -9.08 -9.78 17.75
N ASP A 59 -9.14 -11.10 17.83
CA ASP A 59 -10.39 -11.87 17.85
C ASP A 59 -11.27 -11.47 19.06
N LYS A 60 -10.65 -11.37 20.24
CA LYS A 60 -11.34 -10.93 21.44
C LYS A 60 -11.92 -9.53 21.27
N LEU A 61 -11.13 -8.58 20.78
CA LEU A 61 -11.60 -7.22 20.53
C LEU A 61 -12.78 -7.22 19.55
N ALA A 62 -12.68 -7.96 18.45
CA ALA A 62 -13.73 -8.02 17.43
C ALA A 62 -15.04 -8.59 17.98
N LEU A 63 -14.97 -9.64 18.78
CA LEU A 63 -16.17 -10.25 19.40
C LEU A 63 -16.79 -9.34 20.47
N GLU A 64 -16.00 -8.72 21.34
CA GLU A 64 -16.48 -7.82 22.40
C GLU A 64 -17.14 -6.56 21.83
N GLN A 65 -16.65 -6.06 20.68
CA GLN A 65 -17.17 -4.87 20.01
C GLN A 65 -18.26 -5.18 18.98
N GLY A 66 -18.54 -6.44 18.71
CA GLY A 66 -19.54 -6.87 17.73
C GLY A 66 -19.18 -6.46 16.30
N ILE A 67 -17.91 -6.62 15.92
CA ILE A 67 -17.38 -6.23 14.61
C ILE A 67 -17.97 -7.14 13.52
N GLU A 68 -18.47 -6.54 12.46
CA GLU A 68 -19.04 -7.21 11.30
C GLU A 68 -18.10 -7.19 10.09
N LEU A 69 -17.27 -6.13 9.96
CA LEU A 69 -16.24 -5.98 8.92
C LEU A 69 -14.90 -5.60 9.53
N ALA A 70 -13.85 -6.35 9.24
CA ALA A 70 -12.48 -5.98 9.56
C ALA A 70 -11.70 -5.59 8.30
N ILE A 71 -10.95 -4.48 8.35
CA ILE A 71 -10.10 -3.98 7.28
C ILE A 71 -8.65 -4.03 7.77
N ILE A 72 -7.81 -4.82 7.11
CA ILE A 72 -6.40 -4.96 7.49
C ILE A 72 -5.57 -3.93 6.72
N GLY A 73 -5.00 -2.96 7.43
CA GLY A 73 -4.21 -1.89 6.83
C GLY A 73 -2.79 -2.33 6.47
N PRO A 74 -1.93 -2.73 7.44
CA PRO A 74 -0.54 -3.11 7.18
C PRO A 74 -0.37 -4.60 6.84
N GLU A 75 0.81 -4.95 6.36
CA GLU A 75 1.18 -6.31 5.95
C GLU A 75 1.43 -7.27 7.13
N ALA A 76 1.93 -6.76 8.25
CA ALA A 76 2.33 -7.61 9.39
C ALA A 76 1.21 -8.51 9.94
N PRO A 77 0.00 -8.00 10.24
CA PRO A 77 -1.11 -8.84 10.68
C PRO A 77 -1.60 -9.82 9.60
N LEU A 78 -1.46 -9.50 8.31
CA LEU A 78 -1.78 -10.43 7.22
C LEU A 78 -0.86 -11.66 7.26
N VAL A 79 0.44 -11.44 7.34
CA VAL A 79 1.45 -12.50 7.42
C VAL A 79 1.35 -13.27 8.75
N ALA A 80 0.93 -12.63 9.84
CA ALA A 80 0.65 -13.28 11.11
C ALA A 80 -0.57 -14.24 11.03
N GLY A 81 -1.53 -13.97 10.12
CA GLY A 81 -2.72 -14.81 9.95
C GLY A 81 -3.98 -14.26 10.63
N VAL A 82 -3.98 -12.98 11.01
CA VAL A 82 -5.12 -12.33 11.67
C VAL A 82 -6.39 -12.39 10.81
N SER A 83 -6.25 -12.27 9.48
CA SER A 83 -7.40 -12.42 8.57
C SER A 83 -8.08 -13.77 8.68
N ASP A 84 -7.29 -14.85 8.78
CA ASP A 84 -7.82 -16.22 8.89
C ASP A 84 -8.50 -16.43 10.24
N SER A 85 -7.90 -15.91 11.31
CA SER A 85 -8.45 -15.99 12.67
C SER A 85 -9.81 -15.29 12.77
N LEU A 86 -9.92 -14.05 12.30
CA LEU A 86 -11.17 -13.28 12.30
C LEU A 86 -12.27 -13.94 11.45
N ARG A 87 -11.92 -14.50 10.28
CA ARG A 87 -12.89 -15.26 9.46
C ARG A 87 -13.40 -16.49 10.18
N ALA A 88 -12.56 -17.19 10.93
CA ALA A 88 -12.98 -18.32 11.75
C ALA A 88 -13.96 -17.94 12.86
N GLN A 89 -13.97 -16.66 13.30
CA GLN A 89 -14.95 -16.09 14.23
C GLN A 89 -16.23 -15.58 13.51
N GLY A 90 -16.33 -15.71 12.19
CA GLY A 90 -17.49 -15.25 11.41
C GLY A 90 -17.47 -13.77 11.05
N VAL A 91 -16.35 -13.06 11.25
CA VAL A 91 -16.18 -11.66 10.83
C VAL A 91 -15.88 -11.61 9.33
N ALA A 92 -16.55 -10.74 8.57
CA ALA A 92 -16.15 -10.42 7.21
C ALA A 92 -14.81 -9.68 7.22
N VAL A 93 -13.81 -10.14 6.43
CA VAL A 93 -12.47 -9.56 6.47
C VAL A 93 -12.04 -9.10 5.09
N PHE A 94 -11.77 -7.81 4.95
CA PHE A 94 -11.06 -7.24 3.82
C PHE A 94 -9.55 -7.24 4.10
N GLY A 95 -8.89 -8.29 3.67
CA GLY A 95 -7.47 -8.61 3.83
C GLY A 95 -7.23 -10.07 3.45
N PRO A 96 -6.22 -10.43 2.65
CA PRO A 96 -5.98 -11.80 2.21
C PRO A 96 -5.65 -12.74 3.38
N SER A 97 -5.80 -14.04 3.13
CA SER A 97 -5.34 -15.08 4.05
C SER A 97 -3.82 -15.02 4.23
N LYS A 98 -3.31 -15.65 5.29
CA LYS A 98 -1.86 -15.77 5.53
C LYS A 98 -1.10 -16.32 4.30
N VAL A 99 -1.69 -17.30 3.61
CA VAL A 99 -1.08 -17.89 2.41
C VAL A 99 -1.11 -16.91 1.24
N ALA A 100 -2.25 -16.28 0.96
CA ALA A 100 -2.38 -15.30 -0.11
C ALA A 100 -1.54 -14.03 0.14
N ALA A 101 -1.35 -13.64 1.40
CA ALA A 101 -0.49 -12.53 1.79
C ALA A 101 1.01 -12.76 1.49
N GLN A 102 1.42 -14.01 1.23
CA GLN A 102 2.77 -14.31 0.75
C GLN A 102 3.07 -13.67 -0.61
N LEU A 103 2.05 -13.22 -1.35
CA LEU A 103 2.24 -12.44 -2.57
C LEU A 103 3.04 -11.13 -2.32
N GLU A 104 2.94 -10.55 -1.10
CA GLU A 104 3.81 -9.47 -0.62
C GLU A 104 4.91 -9.98 0.31
N GLY A 105 4.60 -10.97 1.15
CA GLY A 105 5.48 -11.51 2.18
C GLY A 105 6.70 -12.25 1.66
N SER A 106 6.64 -12.79 0.43
CA SER A 106 7.75 -13.48 -0.23
C SER A 106 7.81 -13.10 -1.72
N LYS A 107 8.90 -12.45 -2.09
CA LYS A 107 9.14 -12.06 -3.50
C LYS A 107 9.33 -13.26 -4.41
N SER A 108 9.93 -14.33 -3.90
CA SER A 108 10.08 -15.58 -4.63
C SER A 108 8.73 -16.26 -4.87
N PHE A 109 7.83 -16.27 -3.89
CA PHE A 109 6.46 -16.75 -4.08
C PHE A 109 5.70 -15.91 -5.12
N ALA A 110 5.82 -14.58 -5.06
CA ALA A 110 5.21 -13.70 -6.06
C ALA A 110 5.73 -14.01 -7.49
N LYS A 111 7.03 -14.24 -7.65
CA LYS A 111 7.61 -14.65 -8.96
C LYS A 111 7.09 -16.01 -9.44
N GLN A 112 6.91 -16.98 -8.54
CA GLN A 112 6.31 -18.27 -8.88
C GLN A 112 4.87 -18.13 -9.36
N VAL A 113 4.04 -17.35 -8.62
CA VAL A 113 2.66 -17.06 -9.01
C VAL A 113 2.62 -16.33 -10.37
N MET A 114 3.43 -15.30 -10.57
CA MET A 114 3.49 -14.58 -11.85
C MET A 114 3.91 -15.50 -13.00
N SER A 115 4.89 -16.35 -12.79
CA SER A 115 5.34 -17.31 -13.80
C SER A 115 4.26 -18.32 -14.18
N ALA A 116 3.58 -18.90 -13.19
CA ALA A 116 2.50 -19.86 -13.41
C ALA A 116 1.28 -19.22 -14.09
N ALA A 117 0.96 -17.98 -13.73
CA ALA A 117 -0.16 -17.21 -14.29
C ALA A 117 0.17 -16.53 -15.64
N GLY A 118 1.40 -16.62 -16.12
CA GLY A 118 1.83 -15.94 -17.36
C GLY A 118 1.86 -14.39 -17.23
N VAL A 119 1.97 -13.86 -16.02
CA VAL A 119 2.01 -12.43 -15.74
C VAL A 119 3.39 -11.84 -16.12
N PRO A 120 3.45 -10.79 -16.94
CA PRO A 120 4.71 -10.22 -17.39
C PRO A 120 5.45 -9.50 -16.26
N THR A 121 6.67 -9.93 -15.96
CA THR A 121 7.56 -9.35 -14.95
C THR A 121 9.00 -9.40 -15.42
N GLY A 122 9.91 -8.74 -14.69
CA GLY A 122 11.34 -8.84 -14.93
C GLY A 122 11.89 -10.23 -14.63
N MET A 123 12.93 -10.62 -15.35
CA MET A 123 13.68 -11.84 -15.03
C MET A 123 14.25 -11.76 -13.62
N ALA A 124 14.28 -12.88 -12.92
CA ALA A 124 14.75 -12.92 -11.55
C ALA A 124 15.46 -14.25 -11.28
N ARG A 125 16.45 -14.21 -10.39
CA ARG A 125 17.13 -15.40 -9.86
C ARG A 125 17.10 -15.36 -8.34
N GLN A 126 16.62 -16.43 -7.74
CA GLN A 126 16.70 -16.62 -6.30
C GLN A 126 18.10 -17.16 -5.95
N CYS A 127 18.74 -16.52 -4.98
CA CYS A 127 20.10 -16.80 -4.53
C CYS A 127 20.11 -17.10 -3.03
N LYS A 128 20.87 -18.11 -2.63
CA LYS A 128 21.04 -18.56 -1.23
C LYS A 128 22.46 -18.32 -0.72
N THR A 129 23.40 -18.05 -1.61
CA THR A 129 24.80 -17.76 -1.29
C THR A 129 25.26 -16.49 -1.99
N ILE A 130 26.32 -15.88 -1.49
CA ILE A 130 26.88 -14.67 -2.11
C ILE A 130 27.45 -14.97 -3.49
N ASP A 131 28.04 -16.14 -3.69
CA ASP A 131 28.56 -16.56 -5.00
C ASP A 131 27.44 -16.66 -6.05
N GLU A 132 26.26 -17.15 -5.65
CA GLU A 132 25.07 -17.15 -6.52
C GLU A 132 24.57 -15.73 -6.83
N VAL A 133 24.68 -14.81 -5.87
CA VAL A 133 24.34 -13.39 -6.09
C VAL A 133 25.32 -12.74 -7.07
N GLU A 134 26.63 -12.96 -6.90
CA GLU A 134 27.64 -12.46 -7.82
C GLU A 134 27.38 -12.94 -9.24
N GLN A 135 27.16 -14.24 -9.43
CA GLN A 135 26.87 -14.82 -10.74
C GLN A 135 25.58 -14.23 -11.35
N ALA A 136 24.52 -14.04 -10.55
CA ALA A 136 23.28 -13.46 -11.04
C ALA A 136 23.46 -11.97 -11.43
N MET A 137 24.28 -11.23 -10.67
CA MET A 137 24.63 -9.83 -11.00
C MET A 137 25.44 -9.74 -12.29
N GLU A 138 26.36 -10.70 -12.54
CA GLU A 138 27.11 -10.77 -13.81
C GLU A 138 26.18 -11.04 -15.00
N ASP A 139 25.21 -11.96 -14.84
CA ASP A 139 24.29 -12.37 -15.88
C ASP A 139 23.29 -11.26 -16.26
N PHE A 140 22.79 -10.49 -15.28
CA PHE A 140 21.82 -9.41 -15.54
C PHE A 140 22.48 -8.05 -15.85
N GLY A 141 23.69 -7.82 -15.36
CA GLY A 141 24.42 -6.56 -15.54
C GLY A 141 23.88 -5.42 -14.66
N ALA A 142 24.56 -4.26 -14.77
CA ALA A 142 24.15 -3.05 -14.06
C ALA A 142 23.07 -2.27 -14.83
N PRO A 143 22.19 -1.51 -14.14
CA PRO A 143 22.11 -1.37 -12.67
C PRO A 143 21.69 -2.65 -11.97
N PHE A 144 22.33 -2.98 -10.85
CA PHE A 144 22.04 -4.18 -10.07
C PHE A 144 20.80 -3.98 -9.21
N VAL A 145 19.83 -4.89 -9.32
CA VAL A 145 18.60 -4.91 -8.50
C VAL A 145 18.67 -6.11 -7.57
N VAL A 146 18.90 -5.85 -6.30
CA VAL A 146 19.05 -6.88 -5.26
C VAL A 146 17.98 -6.69 -4.19
N LYS A 147 17.16 -7.72 -3.98
CA LYS A 147 15.99 -7.68 -3.09
C LYS A 147 16.09 -8.80 -2.05
N ALA A 148 15.91 -8.48 -0.78
CA ALA A 148 15.68 -9.48 0.27
C ALA A 148 14.33 -10.17 0.04
N ASP A 149 14.30 -11.50 0.21
CA ASP A 149 13.04 -12.28 0.12
C ASP A 149 12.31 -12.27 1.45
N GLY A 150 11.41 -11.31 1.62
CA GLY A 150 10.63 -11.12 2.83
C GLY A 150 10.28 -9.66 3.09
N LEU A 151 9.60 -9.44 4.22
CA LEU A 151 9.25 -8.10 4.69
C LEU A 151 10.48 -7.43 5.32
N ALA A 152 10.93 -6.31 4.77
CA ALA A 152 12.09 -5.55 5.24
C ALA A 152 11.79 -4.04 5.38
N ALA A 153 10.52 -3.67 5.58
CA ALA A 153 10.07 -2.29 5.81
C ALA A 153 10.66 -1.26 4.82
N GLY A 154 10.70 -1.63 3.53
CA GLY A 154 11.25 -0.78 2.46
C GLY A 154 12.78 -0.73 2.38
N LYS A 155 13.51 -1.41 3.29
CA LYS A 155 14.98 -1.41 3.32
C LYS A 155 15.62 -2.62 2.62
N GLY A 156 14.83 -3.61 2.25
CA GLY A 156 15.30 -4.86 1.64
C GLY A 156 15.62 -4.77 0.14
N VAL A 157 15.55 -3.60 -0.47
CA VAL A 157 15.78 -3.41 -1.91
C VAL A 157 16.85 -2.37 -2.15
N ILE A 158 17.84 -2.72 -2.97
CA ILE A 158 18.82 -1.78 -3.50
C ILE A 158 18.82 -1.82 -5.03
N VAL A 159 18.90 -0.65 -5.64
CA VAL A 159 19.16 -0.47 -7.08
C VAL A 159 20.39 0.42 -7.19
N THR A 160 21.48 -0.09 -7.78
CA THR A 160 22.75 0.60 -7.81
C THR A 160 23.65 0.12 -8.94
N ASP A 161 24.51 1.00 -9.46
CA ASP A 161 25.61 0.65 -10.37
C ASP A 161 26.86 0.15 -9.63
N ASP A 162 26.93 0.34 -8.32
CA ASP A 162 28.05 -0.10 -7.49
C ASP A 162 27.87 -1.57 -7.05
N SER A 163 28.63 -2.46 -7.65
CA SER A 163 28.61 -3.90 -7.34
C SER A 163 28.97 -4.21 -5.89
N LYS A 164 29.89 -3.43 -5.27
CA LYS A 164 30.27 -3.62 -3.87
C LYS A 164 29.13 -3.25 -2.92
N ALA A 165 28.41 -2.17 -3.24
CA ALA A 165 27.22 -1.78 -2.48
C ALA A 165 26.10 -2.84 -2.60
N ALA A 166 25.88 -3.39 -3.80
CA ALA A 166 24.93 -4.47 -4.05
C ALA A 166 25.25 -5.73 -3.26
N LEU A 167 26.52 -6.18 -3.29
CA LEU A 167 26.98 -7.36 -2.54
C LEU A 167 26.94 -7.16 -1.03
N LYS A 168 27.29 -5.96 -0.54
CA LYS A 168 27.15 -5.63 0.88
C LYS A 168 25.70 -5.74 1.34
N HIS A 169 24.78 -5.21 0.55
CA HIS A 169 23.34 -5.32 0.82
C HIS A 169 22.89 -6.77 0.80
N ALA A 170 23.31 -7.57 -0.20
CA ALA A 170 23.00 -9.00 -0.25
C ALA A 170 23.49 -9.73 1.00
N ALA A 171 24.73 -9.46 1.43
CA ALA A 171 25.32 -10.11 2.62
C ALA A 171 24.55 -9.78 3.91
N GLU A 172 23.97 -8.58 4.03
CA GLU A 172 23.14 -8.20 5.18
C GLU A 172 21.86 -9.03 5.27
N TYR A 173 21.26 -9.36 4.11
CA TYR A 173 19.94 -10.03 4.03
C TYR A 173 20.01 -11.48 3.55
N ILE A 174 21.17 -12.06 3.32
CA ILE A 174 21.32 -13.42 2.74
C ILE A 174 20.59 -14.52 3.56
N HIS A 175 20.46 -14.30 4.86
CA HIS A 175 19.76 -15.22 5.75
C HIS A 175 18.23 -15.29 5.47
N MET A 176 17.68 -14.33 4.77
CA MET A 176 16.27 -14.31 4.32
C MET A 176 16.11 -14.89 2.91
N GLY A 177 17.22 -15.12 2.19
CA GLY A 177 17.23 -15.34 0.76
C GLY A 177 17.27 -14.02 -0.02
N ILE A 178 17.86 -14.07 -1.21
CA ILE A 178 18.03 -12.88 -2.07
C ILE A 178 17.40 -13.18 -3.44
N LEU A 179 16.66 -12.20 -3.97
CA LEU A 179 16.34 -12.12 -5.39
C LEU A 179 17.26 -11.10 -6.07
N VAL A 180 17.93 -11.51 -7.11
CA VAL A 180 18.56 -10.61 -8.08
C VAL A 180 17.67 -10.54 -9.30
N GLU A 181 17.33 -9.32 -9.73
CA GLU A 181 16.42 -9.09 -10.86
C GLU A 181 17.07 -8.26 -11.96
N GLU A 182 16.61 -8.42 -13.20
CA GLU A 182 16.97 -7.48 -14.27
C GLU A 182 16.45 -6.08 -13.92
N PHE A 183 17.23 -5.06 -14.24
CA PHE A 183 16.77 -3.68 -14.11
C PHE A 183 15.75 -3.36 -15.20
N LEU A 184 14.62 -2.84 -14.81
CA LEU A 184 13.56 -2.37 -15.69
C LEU A 184 13.61 -0.84 -15.76
N ALA A 185 13.85 -0.29 -16.95
CA ALA A 185 13.80 1.15 -17.19
C ALA A 185 12.42 1.54 -17.71
N GLY A 186 11.80 2.56 -17.10
CA GLY A 186 10.49 3.02 -17.53
C GLY A 186 9.80 3.90 -16.50
N GLN A 187 8.52 4.15 -16.73
CA GLN A 187 7.68 4.97 -15.86
C GLN A 187 6.83 4.08 -14.93
N GLU A 188 6.98 4.27 -13.63
CA GLU A 188 6.25 3.48 -12.63
C GLU A 188 4.78 3.92 -12.53
N VAL A 189 3.91 2.97 -12.25
CA VAL A 189 2.47 3.13 -12.03
C VAL A 189 2.04 2.23 -10.90
N SER A 190 1.27 2.76 -9.95
CA SER A 190 0.56 1.99 -8.94
C SER A 190 -0.90 1.83 -9.36
N LEU A 191 -1.37 0.60 -9.54
CA LEU A 191 -2.76 0.29 -9.85
C LEU A 191 -3.32 -0.70 -8.84
N PHE A 192 -4.55 -0.48 -8.43
CA PHE A 192 -5.19 -1.16 -7.31
C PHE A 192 -6.44 -1.87 -7.76
N PHE A 193 -6.62 -3.11 -7.31
CA PHE A 193 -7.83 -3.88 -7.54
C PHE A 193 -8.39 -4.37 -6.21
N LEU A 194 -9.66 -4.09 -5.96
CA LEU A 194 -10.42 -4.82 -4.95
C LEU A 194 -10.67 -6.23 -5.49
N SER A 195 -10.52 -7.24 -4.64
CA SER A 195 -10.76 -8.63 -5.01
C SER A 195 -11.57 -9.35 -3.96
N ASP A 196 -12.47 -10.21 -4.41
CA ASP A 196 -13.26 -11.13 -3.59
C ASP A 196 -12.80 -12.60 -3.71
N GLY A 197 -11.66 -12.83 -4.37
CA GLY A 197 -11.10 -14.14 -4.64
C GLY A 197 -11.54 -14.75 -5.99
N LYS A 198 -12.43 -14.10 -6.72
CA LYS A 198 -12.95 -14.54 -8.03
C LYS A 198 -12.98 -13.39 -9.03
N SER A 199 -13.48 -12.26 -8.58
CA SER A 199 -13.66 -11.04 -9.38
C SER A 199 -12.70 -9.97 -8.89
N VAL A 200 -12.40 -9.02 -9.76
CA VAL A 200 -11.63 -7.84 -9.42
C VAL A 200 -12.36 -6.58 -9.82
N MET A 201 -12.16 -5.49 -9.08
CA MET A 201 -12.69 -4.16 -9.40
C MET A 201 -11.55 -3.15 -9.34
N PRO A 202 -11.21 -2.48 -10.46
CA PRO A 202 -10.15 -1.50 -10.47
C PRO A 202 -10.52 -0.24 -9.70
N LEU A 203 -9.51 0.34 -9.03
CA LEU A 203 -9.55 1.71 -8.55
C LEU A 203 -8.79 2.63 -9.51
N THR A 204 -8.77 3.93 -9.20
CA THR A 204 -8.00 4.89 -10.00
C THR A 204 -6.49 4.69 -9.81
N PRO A 205 -5.67 4.78 -10.88
CA PRO A 205 -4.22 4.65 -10.75
C PRO A 205 -3.61 5.85 -10.01
N ALA A 206 -2.43 5.62 -9.43
CA ALA A 206 -1.60 6.63 -8.81
C ALA A 206 -0.13 6.43 -9.18
N GLN A 207 0.67 7.46 -8.96
CA GLN A 207 2.13 7.38 -9.02
C GLN A 207 2.70 7.97 -7.74
N ASP A 208 3.62 7.24 -7.12
CA ASP A 208 4.35 7.66 -5.92
C ASP A 208 5.75 8.20 -6.27
N PHE A 209 6.35 8.88 -5.30
CA PHE A 209 7.71 9.40 -5.36
C PHE A 209 8.52 8.76 -4.24
N LYS A 210 9.36 7.80 -4.61
CA LYS A 210 10.10 6.96 -3.64
C LYS A 210 11.41 7.57 -3.17
N ARG A 211 12.01 8.49 -3.94
CA ARG A 211 13.30 9.10 -3.58
C ARG A 211 13.12 10.24 -2.58
N ALA A 212 14.08 10.33 -1.64
CA ALA A 212 14.01 11.29 -0.54
C ALA A 212 14.24 12.75 -0.97
N PHE A 213 14.96 13.00 -2.08
CA PHE A 213 15.41 14.33 -2.50
C PHE A 213 14.84 14.71 -3.86
N ASP A 214 14.93 16.00 -4.19
CA ASP A 214 14.50 16.56 -5.46
C ASP A 214 15.18 15.87 -6.66
N ASN A 215 14.49 15.92 -7.82
CA ASN A 215 14.95 15.33 -9.07
C ASN A 215 15.20 13.81 -8.99
N ASP A 216 14.39 13.10 -8.23
CA ASP A 216 14.47 11.65 -8.06
C ASP A 216 15.85 11.19 -7.54
N GLN A 217 16.40 11.95 -6.60
CA GLN A 217 17.70 11.71 -6.00
C GLN A 217 17.59 11.21 -4.56
N GLY A 218 18.72 10.69 -4.05
CA GLY A 218 18.83 10.22 -2.67
C GLY A 218 18.36 8.78 -2.48
N PRO A 219 18.26 8.32 -1.22
CA PRO A 219 17.86 6.97 -0.90
C PRO A 219 16.38 6.71 -1.21
N ASN A 220 16.05 5.44 -1.45
CA ASN A 220 14.66 4.99 -1.49
C ASN A 220 14.00 5.16 -0.12
N THR A 221 12.71 5.46 -0.14
CA THR A 221 11.86 5.62 1.04
C THR A 221 10.59 4.78 0.89
N GLY A 222 9.70 4.84 1.86
CA GLY A 222 8.35 4.29 1.73
C GLY A 222 7.40 5.14 0.87
N GLY A 223 7.88 6.18 0.20
CA GLY A 223 7.09 7.15 -0.57
C GLY A 223 7.01 8.51 0.13
N MET A 224 7.42 9.57 -0.57
CA MET A 224 7.42 10.96 -0.09
C MET A 224 6.24 11.76 -0.60
N GLY A 225 5.46 11.19 -1.49
CA GLY A 225 4.26 11.78 -2.05
C GLY A 225 3.67 10.89 -3.13
N ALA A 226 2.45 11.23 -3.56
CA ALA A 226 1.78 10.57 -4.68
C ALA A 226 0.78 11.52 -5.33
N TYR A 227 0.33 11.16 -6.52
CA TYR A 227 -0.75 11.87 -7.19
C TYR A 227 -1.68 10.92 -7.97
N SER A 228 -2.90 11.34 -8.19
CA SER A 228 -3.93 10.63 -8.95
C SER A 228 -4.91 11.65 -9.56
N PRO A 229 -5.49 11.41 -10.76
CA PRO A 229 -5.25 10.30 -11.67
C PRO A 229 -3.94 10.48 -12.45
N LEU A 230 -3.64 9.55 -13.37
CA LEU A 230 -2.49 9.62 -14.27
C LEU A 230 -2.96 9.92 -15.70
N PRO A 231 -3.02 11.19 -16.12
CA PRO A 231 -3.62 11.58 -17.41
C PRO A 231 -2.78 11.19 -18.64
N TRP A 232 -1.58 10.71 -18.41
CA TRP A 232 -0.65 10.27 -19.47
C TRP A 232 -0.78 8.76 -19.78
N LEU A 233 -1.60 8.02 -19.03
CA LEU A 233 -1.86 6.61 -19.30
C LEU A 233 -2.78 6.45 -20.52
N PRO A 234 -2.59 5.39 -21.33
CA PRO A 234 -3.53 5.02 -22.40
C PRO A 234 -4.94 4.74 -21.82
N GLU A 235 -5.99 5.01 -22.59
CA GLU A 235 -7.38 4.80 -22.17
C GLU A 235 -7.69 3.35 -21.76
N ASN A 236 -7.08 2.37 -22.44
CA ASN A 236 -7.27 0.95 -22.19
C ASN A 236 -6.31 0.37 -21.13
N PHE A 237 -5.49 1.20 -20.47
CA PHE A 237 -4.45 0.74 -19.55
C PHE A 237 -5.02 -0.10 -18.42
N ILE A 238 -6.07 0.37 -17.76
CA ILE A 238 -6.69 -0.34 -16.61
C ILE A 238 -7.21 -1.70 -17.04
N GLN A 239 -7.96 -1.77 -18.15
CA GLN A 239 -8.48 -3.03 -18.68
C GLN A 239 -7.35 -3.99 -19.07
N GLN A 240 -6.29 -3.49 -19.70
CA GLN A 240 -5.13 -4.32 -20.05
C GLN A 240 -4.51 -4.96 -18.81
N ILE A 241 -4.34 -4.20 -17.71
CA ILE A 241 -3.76 -4.74 -16.47
C ILE A 241 -4.74 -5.69 -15.76
N GLU A 242 -6.03 -5.42 -15.81
CA GLU A 242 -7.04 -6.36 -15.31
C GLU A 242 -6.92 -7.71 -16.00
N ASP A 243 -6.90 -7.72 -17.34
CA ASP A 243 -6.88 -8.95 -18.14
C ASP A 243 -5.54 -9.69 -18.09
N THR A 244 -4.41 -8.98 -18.04
CA THR A 244 -3.07 -9.58 -18.17
C THR A 244 -2.31 -9.74 -16.86
N VAL A 245 -2.76 -9.10 -15.78
CA VAL A 245 -2.07 -9.12 -14.49
C VAL A 245 -3.01 -9.50 -13.35
N ALA A 246 -4.08 -8.73 -13.10
CA ALA A 246 -4.86 -8.90 -11.89
C ALA A 246 -5.66 -10.22 -11.89
N LEU A 247 -6.50 -10.45 -12.90
CA LEU A 247 -7.29 -11.68 -13.00
C LEU A 247 -6.42 -12.95 -13.08
N PRO A 248 -5.35 -13.03 -13.92
CA PRO A 248 -4.47 -14.19 -13.90
C PRO A 248 -3.84 -14.47 -12.53
N THR A 249 -3.39 -13.42 -11.83
CA THR A 249 -2.79 -13.56 -10.49
C THR A 249 -3.80 -14.13 -9.47
N ILE A 250 -5.03 -13.57 -9.43
CA ILE A 250 -6.09 -14.01 -8.52
C ILE A 250 -6.51 -15.44 -8.82
N ASN A 251 -6.65 -15.78 -10.10
CA ASN A 251 -7.02 -17.13 -10.52
C ASN A 251 -5.94 -18.15 -10.11
N GLU A 252 -4.66 -17.81 -10.26
CA GLU A 252 -3.58 -18.70 -9.85
C GLU A 252 -3.55 -18.90 -8.34
N LEU A 253 -3.74 -17.85 -7.54
CA LEU A 253 -3.87 -17.98 -6.09
C LEU A 253 -5.06 -18.84 -5.69
N THR A 254 -6.18 -18.75 -6.40
CA THR A 254 -7.35 -19.61 -6.17
C THR A 254 -7.04 -21.06 -6.54
N ASN A 255 -6.32 -21.35 -7.64
CA ASN A 255 -5.85 -22.67 -8.02
C ASN A 255 -4.94 -23.29 -6.95
N LEU A 256 -4.13 -22.46 -6.29
CA LEU A 256 -3.28 -22.86 -5.16
C LEU A 256 -4.05 -23.06 -3.84
N GLY A 257 -5.39 -22.90 -3.84
CA GLY A 257 -6.22 -23.02 -2.66
C GLY A 257 -6.17 -21.82 -1.70
N ALA A 258 -5.65 -20.69 -2.17
CA ALA A 258 -5.48 -19.45 -1.40
C ALA A 258 -6.18 -18.26 -2.10
N PRO A 259 -7.51 -18.24 -2.23
CA PRO A 259 -8.21 -17.14 -2.89
C PRO A 259 -7.87 -15.81 -2.22
N PHE A 260 -7.56 -14.81 -3.04
CA PHE A 260 -7.13 -13.50 -2.59
C PHE A 260 -8.34 -12.58 -2.37
N VAL A 261 -8.70 -12.34 -1.12
CA VAL A 261 -9.76 -11.41 -0.72
C VAL A 261 -9.13 -10.18 -0.08
N GLY A 262 -9.24 -9.02 -0.72
CA GLY A 262 -8.60 -7.80 -0.24
C GLY A 262 -8.21 -6.87 -1.36
N LEU A 263 -7.21 -6.02 -1.12
CA LEU A 263 -6.67 -5.13 -2.14
C LEU A 263 -5.40 -5.71 -2.73
N LEU A 264 -5.43 -6.01 -4.02
CA LEU A 264 -4.26 -6.32 -4.83
C LEU A 264 -3.67 -5.01 -5.35
N TYR A 265 -2.49 -4.65 -4.85
CA TYR A 265 -1.72 -3.53 -5.37
C TYR A 265 -0.70 -4.07 -6.39
N CYS A 266 -0.82 -3.60 -7.63
CA CYS A 266 0.09 -3.90 -8.71
C CYS A 266 1.07 -2.74 -8.87
N GLY A 267 2.33 -2.93 -8.46
CA GLY A 267 3.45 -2.03 -8.79
C GLY A 267 3.93 -2.35 -10.20
N LEU A 268 3.69 -1.45 -11.13
CA LEU A 268 3.90 -1.63 -12.56
C LEU A 268 4.98 -0.68 -13.08
N ILE A 269 5.62 -1.07 -14.17
CA ILE A 269 6.52 -0.21 -14.94
C ILE A 269 6.21 -0.34 -16.42
N ILE A 270 6.09 0.80 -17.10
CA ILE A 270 5.89 0.87 -18.55
C ILE A 270 7.26 0.98 -19.19
N THR A 271 7.72 -0.09 -19.82
CA THR A 271 9.01 -0.17 -20.52
C THR A 271 8.82 -0.12 -22.04
N ASP A 272 9.91 -0.02 -22.78
CA ASP A 272 9.94 -0.17 -24.24
C ASP A 272 9.49 -1.58 -24.71
N ARG A 273 9.60 -2.59 -23.83
CA ARG A 273 9.15 -3.97 -24.05
C ARG A 273 7.73 -4.25 -23.55
N GLY A 274 6.96 -3.18 -23.25
CA GLY A 274 5.61 -3.25 -22.70
C GLY A 274 5.56 -3.17 -21.16
N ILE A 275 4.38 -3.38 -20.60
CA ILE A 275 4.16 -3.27 -19.16
C ILE A 275 4.73 -4.50 -18.45
N ARG A 276 5.36 -4.26 -17.28
CA ARG A 276 5.90 -5.30 -16.40
C ARG A 276 5.48 -5.06 -14.96
N VAL A 277 5.26 -6.13 -14.22
CA VAL A 277 5.06 -6.06 -12.76
C VAL A 277 6.42 -5.99 -12.08
N ILE A 278 6.60 -4.97 -11.24
CA ILE A 278 7.78 -4.82 -10.37
C ILE A 278 7.57 -5.63 -9.09
N GLU A 279 6.39 -5.47 -8.48
CA GLU A 279 6.01 -6.12 -7.23
C GLU A 279 4.49 -6.12 -7.05
N PHE A 280 4.01 -7.00 -6.18
CA PHE A 280 2.67 -6.92 -5.61
C PHE A 280 2.74 -6.50 -4.15
N ASN A 281 1.72 -5.76 -3.70
CA ASN A 281 1.44 -5.62 -2.28
C ASN A 281 0.02 -6.15 -2.01
N ALA A 282 -0.16 -6.75 -0.83
CA ALA A 282 -1.40 -7.46 -0.45
C ALA A 282 -2.36 -6.55 0.35
N ARG A 283 -2.17 -5.25 0.25
CA ARG A 283 -2.87 -4.22 1.04
C ARG A 283 -2.83 -2.86 0.35
N PHE A 284 -3.58 -1.91 0.90
CA PHE A 284 -3.53 -0.52 0.47
C PHE A 284 -2.10 0.06 0.52
N GLY A 285 -1.70 0.83 -0.50
CA GLY A 285 -0.41 1.52 -0.56
C GLY A 285 -0.34 2.71 0.42
N ASP A 286 0.85 3.17 0.70
CA ASP A 286 1.10 4.38 1.50
C ASP A 286 2.33 5.10 0.91
N PRO A 287 2.18 6.24 0.21
CA PRO A 287 1.09 7.22 0.36
C PRO A 287 0.00 7.22 -0.74
N GLU A 288 -0.14 6.21 -1.56
CA GLU A 288 -1.10 6.22 -2.69
C GLU A 288 -2.56 6.20 -2.24
N THR A 289 -2.87 5.48 -1.16
CA THR A 289 -4.23 5.41 -0.60
C THR A 289 -4.81 6.79 -0.32
N GLN A 290 -3.98 7.71 0.16
CA GLN A 290 -4.35 9.07 0.48
C GLN A 290 -4.91 9.83 -0.74
N VAL A 291 -4.36 9.61 -1.93
CA VAL A 291 -4.83 10.27 -3.15
C VAL A 291 -5.94 9.50 -3.87
N VAL A 292 -5.89 8.18 -3.83
CA VAL A 292 -6.90 7.31 -4.46
C VAL A 292 -8.24 7.44 -3.74
N LEU A 293 -8.25 7.21 -2.43
CA LEU A 293 -9.48 7.25 -1.65
C LEU A 293 -10.03 8.67 -1.52
N GLN A 294 -9.19 9.72 -1.53
CA GLN A 294 -9.65 11.11 -1.53
C GLN A 294 -10.55 11.45 -2.72
N ARG A 295 -10.37 10.75 -3.84
CA ARG A 295 -11.16 10.93 -5.05
C ARG A 295 -12.39 10.03 -5.12
N LEU A 296 -12.48 9.00 -4.28
CA LEU A 296 -13.59 8.03 -4.31
C LEU A 296 -14.91 8.67 -3.90
N ILE A 297 -15.96 8.43 -4.69
CA ILE A 297 -17.35 8.87 -4.44
C ILE A 297 -18.21 7.71 -3.94
N THR A 298 -18.04 6.51 -4.52
CA THR A 298 -18.77 5.31 -4.13
C THR A 298 -18.56 5.00 -2.65
N PRO A 299 -19.60 4.63 -1.89
CA PRO A 299 -19.47 4.26 -0.48
C PRO A 299 -18.41 3.17 -0.28
N LEU A 300 -17.29 3.52 0.38
CA LEU A 300 -16.16 2.62 0.59
C LEU A 300 -16.55 1.38 1.38
N GLU A 301 -17.37 1.55 2.45
CA GLU A 301 -17.92 0.47 3.26
C GLU A 301 -18.57 -0.62 2.40
N SER A 302 -19.43 -0.23 1.46
CA SER A 302 -20.15 -1.15 0.59
C SER A 302 -19.20 -1.95 -0.32
N LEU A 303 -18.18 -1.29 -0.89
CA LEU A 303 -17.20 -1.94 -1.74
C LEU A 303 -16.37 -2.98 -0.97
N LEU A 304 -15.87 -2.59 0.20
CA LEU A 304 -15.03 -3.47 1.01
C LEU A 304 -15.80 -4.65 1.60
N TYR A 305 -17.05 -4.42 2.02
CA TYR A 305 -17.91 -5.49 2.53
C TYR A 305 -18.29 -6.49 1.43
N LYS A 306 -18.64 -6.04 0.23
CA LYS A 306 -18.93 -6.92 -0.90
C LYS A 306 -17.70 -7.74 -1.31
N ALA A 307 -16.54 -7.14 -1.33
CA ALA A 307 -15.29 -7.87 -1.56
C ALA A 307 -15.02 -8.92 -0.46
N ALA A 308 -15.18 -8.54 0.81
CA ALA A 308 -14.96 -9.42 1.95
C ALA A 308 -15.94 -10.61 2.02
N THR A 309 -17.14 -10.48 1.42
CA THR A 309 -18.20 -11.49 1.44
C THR A 309 -18.38 -12.26 0.13
N GLY A 310 -17.50 -12.05 -0.87
CA GLY A 310 -17.55 -12.78 -2.14
C GLY A 310 -18.65 -12.34 -3.10
N HIS A 311 -19.04 -11.06 -3.05
CA HIS A 311 -20.13 -10.48 -3.83
C HIS A 311 -19.74 -9.23 -4.61
N LEU A 312 -18.47 -9.15 -5.02
CA LEU A 312 -17.94 -7.97 -5.70
C LEU A 312 -18.60 -7.77 -7.08
N GLU A 313 -18.98 -8.85 -7.75
CA GLU A 313 -19.72 -8.81 -9.02
C GLU A 313 -21.07 -8.10 -8.93
N ASN A 314 -21.64 -8.01 -7.73
CA ASN A 314 -22.90 -7.28 -7.46
C ASN A 314 -22.66 -5.82 -7.05
N ALA A 315 -21.41 -5.34 -7.07
CA ALA A 315 -21.11 -3.94 -6.82
C ALA A 315 -21.19 -3.14 -8.12
N SER A 316 -21.64 -1.89 -8.02
CA SER A 316 -21.42 -0.93 -9.11
C SER A 316 -19.95 -0.51 -9.11
N ASP A 317 -19.44 -0.18 -10.30
CA ASP A 317 -18.06 0.30 -10.47
C ASP A 317 -17.72 1.44 -9.50
N ALA A 318 -16.47 1.46 -9.05
CA ALA A 318 -15.96 2.54 -8.21
C ALA A 318 -15.95 3.87 -8.98
N GLN A 319 -16.70 4.85 -8.48
CA GLN A 319 -16.82 6.18 -9.08
C GLN A 319 -15.87 7.15 -8.38
N PHE A 320 -15.21 8.00 -9.18
CA PHE A 320 -14.23 8.97 -8.70
C PHE A 320 -14.57 10.39 -9.17
N THR A 321 -14.21 11.38 -8.33
CA THR A 321 -14.37 12.79 -8.74
C THR A 321 -13.42 13.12 -9.90
N GLN A 322 -13.78 14.16 -10.68
CA GLN A 322 -12.94 14.69 -11.75
C GLN A 322 -11.76 15.54 -11.23
N ASP A 323 -11.80 15.92 -9.95
CA ASP A 323 -10.70 16.65 -9.33
C ASP A 323 -9.47 15.73 -9.19
N VAL A 324 -8.29 16.30 -9.31
CA VAL A 324 -7.03 15.62 -9.04
C VAL A 324 -6.70 15.67 -7.55
N ALA A 325 -5.94 14.69 -7.08
CA ALA A 325 -5.41 14.67 -5.72
C ALA A 325 -3.87 14.56 -5.74
N VAL A 326 -3.23 15.28 -4.84
CA VAL A 326 -1.79 15.24 -4.58
C VAL A 326 -1.59 15.06 -3.08
N THR A 327 -0.68 14.20 -2.69
CA THR A 327 -0.23 14.11 -1.30
C THR A 327 1.26 14.39 -1.19
N VAL A 328 1.65 15.09 -0.12
CA VAL A 328 3.04 15.35 0.23
C VAL A 328 3.27 14.88 1.66
N VAL A 329 4.28 14.04 1.84
CA VAL A 329 4.64 13.47 3.14
C VAL A 329 5.56 14.41 3.88
N LEU A 330 5.24 14.70 5.14
CA LEU A 330 6.14 15.34 6.08
C LEU A 330 6.84 14.24 6.89
N ALA A 331 8.16 14.16 6.74
CA ALA A 331 8.99 13.20 7.46
C ALA A 331 9.81 13.88 8.55
N SER A 332 10.20 13.10 9.58
CA SER A 332 11.12 13.56 10.61
C SER A 332 12.52 13.76 10.04
N GLU A 333 13.30 14.61 10.69
CA GLU A 333 14.69 14.89 10.30
C GLU A 333 15.51 13.59 10.24
N GLY A 334 16.33 13.46 9.18
CA GLY A 334 17.19 12.30 8.96
C GLY A 334 16.53 11.08 8.32
N TYR A 335 15.21 11.11 8.08
CA TYR A 335 14.52 10.00 7.37
C TYR A 335 15.05 9.88 5.92
N PRO A 336 15.27 8.64 5.40
CA PRO A 336 15.05 7.32 6.01
C PRO A 336 16.25 6.77 6.79
N ALA A 337 17.40 7.46 6.79
CA ALA A 337 18.68 6.93 7.29
C ALA A 337 18.75 6.87 8.83
N SER A 338 18.10 7.83 9.51
CA SER A 338 18.11 7.91 10.97
C SER A 338 16.72 8.26 11.52
N GLN A 339 16.53 7.98 12.82
CA GLN A 339 15.34 8.40 13.54
C GLN A 339 15.66 9.61 14.40
N ALA A 340 15.00 10.74 14.13
CA ALA A 340 15.01 11.88 15.03
C ALA A 340 14.14 11.62 16.26
N PRO A 341 14.39 12.35 17.38
CA PRO A 341 13.47 12.31 18.52
C PRO A 341 12.05 12.75 18.12
N VAL A 342 11.06 12.19 18.80
CA VAL A 342 9.66 12.61 18.65
C VAL A 342 9.55 14.11 18.93
N ARG A 343 8.92 14.85 18.03
CA ARG A 343 8.67 16.28 18.15
C ARG A 343 7.19 16.59 18.13
N GLU A 344 6.80 17.65 18.80
CA GLU A 344 5.43 18.16 18.77
C GLU A 344 5.12 18.77 17.40
N ILE A 345 4.05 18.28 16.77
CA ILE A 345 3.58 18.85 15.49
C ILE A 345 2.71 20.07 15.80
N LYS A 346 3.09 21.24 15.31
CA LYS A 346 2.33 22.48 15.45
C LYS A 346 1.70 22.93 14.14
N GLY A 347 0.62 23.69 14.23
CA GLY A 347 0.01 24.35 13.06
C GLY A 347 -1.03 23.53 12.30
N ILE A 348 -1.34 22.30 12.71
CA ILE A 348 -2.30 21.39 12.04
C ILE A 348 -3.64 22.09 11.76
N LYS A 349 -4.27 22.68 12.79
CA LYS A 349 -5.57 23.39 12.64
C LYS A 349 -5.51 24.53 11.63
N LYS A 350 -4.34 25.20 11.47
CA LYS A 350 -4.16 26.25 10.46
C LYS A 350 -4.00 25.65 9.06
N ALA A 351 -3.32 24.53 8.94
CA ALA A 351 -3.14 23.82 7.69
C ALA A 351 -4.47 23.26 7.15
N GLN A 352 -5.28 22.64 8.00
CA GLN A 352 -6.61 22.12 7.66
C GLN A 352 -7.61 23.19 7.17
N ARG A 353 -7.38 24.47 7.50
CA ARG A 353 -8.20 25.58 6.97
C ARG A 353 -7.90 25.92 5.51
N VAL A 354 -6.88 25.34 4.90
CA VAL A 354 -6.64 25.49 3.47
C VAL A 354 -7.68 24.67 2.71
N SER A 355 -8.51 25.35 1.92
CA SER A 355 -9.61 24.68 1.19
C SER A 355 -9.13 23.52 0.33
N GLY A 356 -9.78 22.36 0.44
CA GLY A 356 -9.46 21.13 -0.29
C GLY A 356 -8.21 20.45 0.23
N VAL A 357 -7.86 20.65 1.50
CA VAL A 357 -6.75 19.97 2.18
C VAL A 357 -7.27 19.11 3.31
N GLU A 358 -6.76 17.88 3.39
CA GLU A 358 -6.90 16.96 4.51
C GLU A 358 -5.51 16.57 5.01
N ILE A 359 -5.42 16.17 6.28
CA ILE A 359 -4.17 15.70 6.89
C ILE A 359 -4.40 14.30 7.42
N CYS A 360 -3.56 13.36 6.97
CA CYS A 360 -3.53 12.00 7.47
C CYS A 360 -2.28 11.83 8.35
N PHE A 361 -2.48 11.55 9.63
CA PHE A 361 -1.40 11.32 10.57
C PHE A 361 -0.81 9.92 10.37
N GLY A 362 0.52 9.86 10.34
CA GLY A 362 1.30 8.63 10.29
C GLY A 362 1.94 8.31 11.64
N SER A 363 3.21 7.89 11.59
CA SER A 363 4.00 7.54 12.78
C SER A 363 4.52 8.79 13.49
N GLU A 364 4.93 8.64 14.76
CA GLU A 364 5.56 9.75 15.50
C GLU A 364 6.95 10.11 14.98
N VAL A 365 7.63 9.17 14.30
CA VAL A 365 8.93 9.33 13.63
C VAL A 365 8.88 8.69 12.25
N GLY A 366 9.81 9.04 11.38
CA GLY A 366 9.80 8.61 9.98
C GLY A 366 8.81 9.44 9.17
N ARG A 367 7.86 8.83 8.48
CA ARG A 367 6.77 9.52 7.78
C ARG A 367 5.68 9.92 8.77
N VAL A 368 5.72 11.18 9.19
CA VAL A 368 4.93 11.67 10.34
C VAL A 368 3.49 11.98 9.96
N LEU A 369 3.27 12.57 8.81
CA LEU A 369 1.95 12.85 8.27
C LEU A 369 1.97 13.04 6.76
N SER A 370 0.80 12.92 6.15
CA SER A 370 0.56 13.23 4.74
C SER A 370 -0.40 14.41 4.63
N VAL A 371 -0.01 15.44 3.88
CA VAL A 371 -0.90 16.54 3.50
C VAL A 371 -1.50 16.22 2.14
N VAL A 372 -2.78 15.90 2.12
CA VAL A 372 -3.54 15.56 0.91
C VAL A 372 -4.29 16.78 0.44
N ALA A 373 -4.17 17.14 -0.84
CA ALA A 373 -4.85 18.28 -1.41
C ALA A 373 -5.53 17.92 -2.74
N THR A 374 -6.76 18.39 -2.91
CA THR A 374 -7.52 18.26 -4.16
C THR A 374 -7.56 19.56 -4.94
N GLY A 375 -7.78 19.49 -6.23
CA GLY A 375 -7.92 20.65 -7.11
C GLY A 375 -8.42 20.30 -8.49
N LYS A 376 -8.86 21.31 -9.25
CA LYS A 376 -9.28 21.14 -10.66
C LYS A 376 -8.13 20.71 -11.59
N ASN A 377 -6.90 20.92 -11.16
CA ASN A 377 -5.67 20.51 -11.83
C ASN A 377 -4.53 20.34 -10.82
N PHE A 378 -3.43 19.70 -11.24
CA PHE A 378 -2.29 19.40 -10.37
C PHE A 378 -1.60 20.65 -9.83
N GLU A 379 -1.51 21.73 -10.61
CA GLU A 379 -0.93 23.00 -10.13
C GLU A 379 -1.67 23.52 -8.90
N LYS A 380 -3.01 23.56 -8.97
CA LYS A 380 -3.86 24.02 -7.87
C LYS A 380 -3.77 23.10 -6.65
N ALA A 381 -3.80 21.76 -6.85
CA ALA A 381 -3.68 20.79 -5.78
C ALA A 381 -2.31 20.92 -5.10
N ARG A 382 -1.21 20.95 -5.86
CA ARG A 382 0.15 21.14 -5.35
C ARG A 382 0.29 22.45 -4.57
N LYS A 383 -0.19 23.56 -5.10
CA LYS A 383 -0.15 24.87 -4.42
C LYS A 383 -0.88 24.83 -3.07
N ARG A 384 -2.01 24.13 -2.97
CA ARG A 384 -2.75 23.92 -1.73
C ARG A 384 -1.96 23.08 -0.73
N ALA A 385 -1.38 21.95 -1.18
CA ALA A 385 -0.58 21.07 -0.34
C ALA A 385 0.59 21.83 0.31
N TYR A 386 1.40 22.52 -0.50
CA TYR A 386 2.55 23.28 0.01
C TYR A 386 2.13 24.51 0.85
N LYS A 387 1.00 25.15 0.54
CA LYS A 387 0.43 26.19 1.39
C LYS A 387 0.01 25.65 2.76
N ALA A 388 -0.47 24.43 2.84
CA ALA A 388 -0.79 23.80 4.12
C ALA A 388 0.48 23.40 4.86
N LEU A 389 1.44 22.76 4.17
CA LEU A 389 2.74 22.39 4.75
C LEU A 389 3.48 23.57 5.35
N SER A 390 3.48 24.75 4.70
CA SER A 390 4.13 25.97 5.25
C SER A 390 3.54 26.46 6.59
N LYS A 391 2.45 25.90 7.06
CA LYS A 391 1.81 26.22 8.36
C LYS A 391 2.15 25.18 9.43
N ILE A 392 2.77 24.07 9.05
CA ILE A 392 3.12 22.96 9.94
C ILE A 392 4.60 23.09 10.28
N THR A 393 4.92 22.88 11.54
CA THR A 393 6.30 22.77 12.05
C THR A 393 6.42 21.53 12.92
N LEU A 394 7.55 20.85 12.77
CA LEU A 394 8.02 19.74 13.58
C LEU A 394 9.12 20.21 14.50
#